data_7c0d323436cb2cdc7613274172b74b3c
#
_entry.id   7c0d323436cb2cdc7613274172b74b3c
#
_cell.length_a   1.000
_cell.length_b   1.000
_cell.length_c   1.000
_cell.angle_alpha   90.00
_cell.angle_beta   90.00
_cell.angle_gamma   90.00
#
_symmetry.space_group_name_H-M   'P 1'
#
loop_
_entity.id
_entity.type
_entity.pdbx_description
1 polymer ?
#
loop_
_entity_poly.entity_id
_entity_poly.type
_entity_poly.pdbx_seq_one_letter_code
_entity_poly.pdbx_strand_id
1 'polypeptide(L)'
;QTYHCWKKEGHGFVNLREAMKQSCDTYFYEVARRLGVDRLSVTAKKFGLGQKVFKDVFDNEKSGLVPNTEWKKNALGRNWVLGETIITGIGQGFIQTTPIQLCLMTAQIANGGYKIYPKIVANDDNQYADKFTPLYKKSRNIKIVQDAMFSSTNEVRGTSYRSRLDDPKYRFAGKTGTSQVKKITE
;
A
#
# COMPACT_ATOMS: atom_id res chain seq x y z
N GLN A 1 -1.86 -16.48 -19.51
CA GLN A 1 -2.50 -16.57 -18.21
C GLN A 1 -3.56 -15.46 -18.09
N THR A 2 -4.79 -15.81 -17.73
CA THR A 2 -5.89 -14.86 -17.57
C THR A 2 -5.95 -14.42 -16.11
N TYR A 3 -6.10 -13.12 -15.87
CA TYR A 3 -6.24 -12.55 -14.53
C TYR A 3 -7.68 -12.04 -14.34
N HIS A 4 -8.30 -12.42 -13.25
CA HIS A 4 -9.69 -12.11 -12.96
C HIS A 4 -9.80 -11.14 -11.77
N CYS A 5 -10.86 -10.34 -11.76
CA CYS A 5 -11.24 -9.54 -10.61
C CYS A 5 -11.98 -10.44 -9.59
N TRP A 6 -11.97 -10.07 -8.30
CA TRP A 6 -12.78 -10.72 -7.29
C TRP A 6 -14.28 -10.67 -7.63
N LYS A 7 -14.73 -9.62 -8.30
CA LYS A 7 -16.10 -9.49 -8.79
C LYS A 7 -16.23 -10.17 -10.15
N LYS A 8 -16.92 -11.29 -10.21
CA LYS A 8 -17.03 -12.17 -11.41
C LYS A 8 -17.56 -11.42 -12.65
N GLU A 9 -18.56 -10.56 -12.47
CA GLU A 9 -19.18 -9.78 -13.55
C GLU A 9 -18.36 -8.54 -13.93
N GLY A 10 -17.24 -8.30 -13.24
CA GLY A 10 -16.42 -7.11 -13.41
C GLY A 10 -17.05 -5.84 -12.81
N HIS A 11 -16.35 -4.73 -12.94
CA HIS A 11 -16.79 -3.42 -12.41
C HIS A 11 -17.23 -2.44 -13.53
N GLY A 12 -17.21 -2.88 -14.79
CA GLY A 12 -17.45 -1.98 -15.93
C GLY A 12 -16.32 -0.96 -16.10
N PHE A 13 -16.65 0.19 -16.67
CA PHE A 13 -15.70 1.28 -16.79
C PHE A 13 -15.52 2.00 -15.45
N VAL A 14 -14.32 2.01 -14.93
CA VAL A 14 -13.98 2.65 -13.67
C VAL A 14 -12.77 3.56 -13.83
N ASN A 15 -12.80 4.71 -13.20
CA ASN A 15 -11.63 5.56 -13.01
C ASN A 15 -10.85 5.14 -11.74
N LEU A 16 -9.73 5.83 -11.44
CA LEU A 16 -8.90 5.52 -10.27
C LEU A 16 -9.69 5.53 -8.95
N ARG A 17 -10.53 6.54 -8.74
CA ARG A 17 -11.33 6.68 -7.51
C ARG A 17 -12.29 5.49 -7.35
N GLU A 18 -13.06 5.19 -8.38
CA GLU A 18 -14.00 4.06 -8.36
C GLU A 18 -13.28 2.70 -8.26
N ALA A 19 -12.14 2.55 -8.91
CA ALA A 19 -11.35 1.34 -8.83
C ALA A 19 -10.80 1.11 -7.41
N MET A 20 -10.32 2.15 -6.73
CA MET A 20 -9.91 2.06 -5.33
C MET A 20 -11.08 1.79 -4.39
N LYS A 21 -12.18 2.51 -4.55
CA LYS A 21 -13.41 2.37 -3.77
C LYS A 21 -13.93 0.93 -3.79
N GLN A 22 -13.96 0.33 -4.96
CA GLN A 22 -14.53 -1.00 -5.19
C GLN A 22 -13.47 -2.12 -5.20
N SER A 23 -12.20 -1.81 -4.94
CA SER A 23 -11.08 -2.77 -4.97
C SER A 23 -11.01 -3.54 -6.29
N CYS A 24 -11.02 -2.84 -7.42
CA CYS A 24 -11.00 -3.46 -8.75
C CYS A 24 -9.61 -4.00 -9.09
N ASP A 25 -9.40 -5.31 -8.99
CA ASP A 25 -8.10 -5.94 -9.25
C ASP A 25 -7.64 -5.70 -10.68
N THR A 26 -8.51 -5.87 -11.68
CA THR A 26 -8.16 -5.73 -13.10
C THR A 26 -7.66 -4.33 -13.45
N TYR A 27 -8.20 -3.29 -12.80
CA TYR A 27 -7.69 -1.93 -12.95
C TYR A 27 -6.24 -1.83 -12.46
N PHE A 28 -5.95 -2.37 -11.27
CA PHE A 28 -4.60 -2.31 -10.68
C PHE A 28 -3.62 -3.26 -11.36
N TYR A 29 -4.06 -4.36 -11.94
CA TYR A 29 -3.24 -5.19 -12.82
C TYR A 29 -2.72 -4.38 -14.01
N GLU A 30 -3.59 -3.61 -14.65
CA GLU A 30 -3.20 -2.77 -15.80
C GLU A 30 -2.29 -1.60 -15.36
N VAL A 31 -2.58 -0.96 -14.23
CA VAL A 31 -1.70 0.05 -13.64
C VAL A 31 -0.30 -0.51 -13.37
N ALA A 32 -0.23 -1.68 -12.74
CA ALA A 32 1.04 -2.34 -12.44
C ALA A 32 1.80 -2.71 -13.72
N ARG A 33 1.09 -3.26 -14.72
CA ARG A 33 1.67 -3.60 -16.01
C ARG A 33 2.33 -2.40 -16.70
N ARG A 34 1.67 -1.23 -16.69
CA ARG A 34 2.19 0.01 -17.28
C ARG A 34 3.33 0.63 -16.46
N LEU A 35 3.25 0.52 -15.16
CA LEU A 35 4.22 1.14 -14.24
C LEU A 35 5.51 0.35 -14.16
N GLY A 36 5.41 -0.98 -14.11
CA GLY A 36 6.52 -1.90 -13.86
C GLY A 36 6.85 -2.02 -12.37
N VAL A 37 7.41 -3.17 -11.97
CA VAL A 37 7.71 -3.49 -10.58
C VAL A 37 8.74 -2.55 -9.96
N ASP A 38 9.72 -2.09 -10.72
CA ASP A 38 10.80 -1.24 -10.19
C ASP A 38 10.27 0.12 -9.73
N ARG A 39 9.35 0.74 -10.47
CA ARG A 39 8.67 1.98 -10.04
C ARG A 39 7.72 1.75 -8.87
N LEU A 40 7.03 0.62 -8.83
CA LEU A 40 6.22 0.22 -7.68
C LEU A 40 7.10 0.08 -6.44
N SER A 41 8.24 -0.60 -6.55
CA SER A 41 9.21 -0.80 -5.47
C SER A 41 9.73 0.54 -4.92
N VAL A 42 10.16 1.45 -5.80
CA VAL A 42 10.61 2.79 -5.39
C VAL A 42 9.52 3.54 -4.63
N THR A 43 8.28 3.47 -5.08
CA THR A 43 7.13 4.12 -4.42
C THR A 43 6.85 3.51 -3.06
N ALA A 44 6.78 2.18 -2.98
CA ALA A 44 6.52 1.46 -1.73
C ALA A 44 7.58 1.76 -0.67
N LYS A 45 8.86 1.78 -1.04
CA LYS A 45 9.97 2.13 -0.15
C LYS A 45 9.89 3.57 0.37
N LYS A 46 9.44 4.52 -0.45
CA LYS A 46 9.20 5.90 0.02
C LYS A 46 8.18 5.97 1.14
N PHE A 47 7.16 5.10 1.11
CA PHE A 47 6.14 5.01 2.15
C PHE A 47 6.57 4.15 3.36
N GLY A 48 7.80 3.66 3.41
CA GLY A 48 8.35 2.92 4.54
C GLY A 48 8.25 1.40 4.44
N LEU A 49 7.75 0.86 3.33
CA LEU A 49 7.70 -0.59 3.14
C LEU A 49 9.08 -1.16 2.78
N GLY A 50 9.34 -2.41 3.17
CA GLY A 50 10.58 -3.11 2.86
C GLY A 50 11.81 -2.61 3.62
N GLN A 51 11.63 -1.94 4.76
CA GLN A 51 12.71 -1.44 5.63
C GLN A 51 12.29 -1.43 7.09
N LYS A 52 13.26 -1.50 8.01
CA LYS A 52 13.00 -1.34 9.44
C LYS A 52 12.42 0.04 9.71
N VAL A 53 11.38 0.12 10.54
CA VAL A 53 10.68 1.36 10.89
C VAL A 53 11.41 2.06 12.05
N PHE A 54 11.84 1.29 13.05
CA PHE A 54 12.51 1.79 14.24
C PHE A 54 14.04 1.68 14.18
N LYS A 55 14.56 1.26 13.04
CA LYS A 55 16.00 1.11 12.74
C LYS A 55 16.81 0.48 13.88
N ASP A 56 17.33 1.30 14.78
CA ASP A 56 18.32 0.89 15.79
C ASP A 56 17.71 0.62 17.18
N VAL A 57 16.37 0.63 17.30
CA VAL A 57 15.69 0.40 18.58
C VAL A 57 15.48 -1.09 18.86
N PHE A 58 15.23 -1.88 17.79
CA PHE A 58 15.00 -3.33 17.92
C PHE A 58 15.87 -4.13 16.95
N ASP A 59 16.76 -4.92 17.48
CA ASP A 59 17.63 -5.81 16.66
C ASP A 59 16.82 -6.79 15.81
N ASN A 60 15.72 -7.29 16.34
CA ASN A 60 14.88 -8.31 15.71
C ASN A 60 13.76 -7.75 14.81
N GLU A 61 13.72 -6.45 14.57
CA GLU A 61 12.70 -5.87 13.68
C GLU A 61 12.85 -6.43 12.26
N LYS A 62 11.74 -6.93 11.71
CA LYS A 62 11.70 -7.44 10.34
C LYS A 62 11.50 -6.30 9.35
N SER A 63 12.35 -6.26 8.33
CA SER A 63 12.25 -5.27 7.25
C SER A 63 11.14 -5.56 6.24
N GLY A 64 10.55 -6.77 6.25
CA GLY A 64 9.72 -7.20 5.15
C GLY A 64 10.48 -7.30 3.83
N LEU A 65 9.76 -7.31 2.73
CA LEU A 65 10.32 -7.38 1.38
C LEU A 65 9.48 -6.56 0.40
N VAL A 66 10.11 -5.64 -0.31
CA VAL A 66 9.54 -4.99 -1.49
C VAL A 66 10.34 -5.44 -2.70
N PRO A 67 9.82 -6.39 -3.49
CA PRO A 67 10.55 -7.01 -4.58
C PRO A 67 10.75 -6.03 -5.75
N ASN A 68 11.83 -6.27 -6.50
CA ASN A 68 12.10 -5.63 -7.78
C ASN A 68 12.90 -6.59 -8.68
N THR A 69 13.22 -6.16 -9.90
CA THR A 69 13.94 -6.97 -10.88
C THR A 69 15.32 -7.39 -10.38
N GLU A 70 16.06 -6.45 -9.79
CA GLU A 70 17.39 -6.67 -9.25
C GLU A 70 17.39 -7.65 -8.06
N TRP A 71 16.48 -7.45 -7.11
CA TRP A 71 16.33 -8.35 -5.98
C TRP A 71 16.10 -9.80 -6.42
N LYS A 72 15.19 -10.01 -7.37
CA LYS A 72 14.89 -11.37 -7.83
C LYS A 72 16.08 -12.04 -8.49
N LYS A 73 16.82 -11.29 -9.30
CA LYS A 73 18.03 -11.80 -9.95
C LYS A 73 19.10 -12.19 -8.92
N ASN A 74 19.31 -11.33 -7.92
CA ASN A 74 20.34 -11.56 -6.91
C ASN A 74 19.96 -12.64 -5.89
N ALA A 75 18.71 -12.68 -5.45
CA ALA A 75 18.25 -13.61 -4.41
C ALA A 75 17.87 -14.99 -4.94
N LEU A 76 17.35 -15.09 -6.18
CA LEU A 76 16.79 -16.31 -6.74
C LEU A 76 17.50 -16.78 -8.03
N GLY A 77 18.43 -16.01 -8.58
CA GLY A 77 19.12 -16.32 -9.83
C GLY A 77 18.21 -16.32 -11.06
N ARG A 78 17.02 -15.73 -10.99
CA ARG A 78 15.99 -15.77 -12.03
C ARG A 78 15.57 -14.37 -12.47
N ASN A 79 15.22 -14.26 -13.75
CA ASN A 79 14.68 -13.00 -14.27
C ASN A 79 13.25 -12.76 -13.76
N TRP A 80 12.91 -11.49 -13.64
CA TRP A 80 11.54 -11.06 -13.33
C TRP A 80 10.60 -11.33 -14.52
N VAL A 81 9.37 -11.73 -14.23
CA VAL A 81 8.35 -11.96 -15.26
C VAL A 81 7.13 -11.06 -15.05
N LEU A 82 6.43 -10.74 -16.13
CA LEU A 82 5.28 -9.83 -16.09
C LEU A 82 4.18 -10.25 -15.11
N GLY A 83 3.92 -11.55 -15.00
CA GLY A 83 2.93 -12.08 -14.06
C GLY A 83 3.21 -11.69 -12.61
N GLU A 84 4.48 -11.64 -12.21
CA GLU A 84 4.87 -11.21 -10.87
C GLU A 84 4.64 -9.70 -10.65
N THR A 85 4.84 -8.87 -11.68
CA THR A 85 4.47 -7.45 -11.61
C THR A 85 2.98 -7.26 -11.35
N ILE A 86 2.15 -8.00 -12.08
CA ILE A 86 0.69 -7.94 -11.99
C ILE A 86 0.23 -8.30 -10.58
N ILE A 87 0.72 -9.42 -10.04
CA ILE A 87 0.38 -9.89 -8.70
C ILE A 87 0.90 -8.90 -7.62
N THR A 88 2.12 -8.38 -7.79
CA THR A 88 2.68 -7.37 -6.88
C THR A 88 1.83 -6.10 -6.85
N GLY A 89 1.20 -5.74 -7.97
CA GLY A 89 0.33 -4.57 -8.09
C GLY A 89 -0.89 -4.55 -7.19
N ILE A 90 -1.32 -5.71 -6.70
CA ILE A 90 -2.40 -5.87 -5.72
C ILE A 90 -1.89 -6.31 -4.33
N GLY A 91 -0.58 -6.22 -4.10
CA GLY A 91 0.02 -6.54 -2.80
C GLY A 91 0.19 -8.04 -2.52
N GLN A 92 0.27 -8.86 -3.57
CA GLN A 92 0.45 -10.31 -3.48
C GLN A 92 1.82 -10.75 -4.04
N GLY A 93 2.12 -12.03 -3.99
CA GLY A 93 3.37 -12.60 -4.48
C GLY A 93 4.53 -12.49 -3.49
N PHE A 94 5.65 -11.93 -3.93
CA PHE A 94 6.85 -11.82 -3.08
C PHE A 94 6.82 -10.68 -2.06
N ILE A 95 5.86 -9.76 -2.16
CA ILE A 95 5.79 -8.62 -1.24
C ILE A 95 5.49 -9.10 0.18
N GLN A 96 6.26 -8.61 1.15
CA GLN A 96 6.08 -8.88 2.57
C GLN A 96 6.14 -7.57 3.35
N THR A 97 5.16 -7.35 4.19
CA THR A 97 5.06 -6.14 5.02
C THR A 97 4.79 -6.51 6.47
N THR A 98 5.26 -5.68 7.38
CA THR A 98 4.88 -5.79 8.79
C THR A 98 3.69 -4.88 9.10
N PRO A 99 2.88 -5.19 10.13
CA PRO A 99 1.77 -4.32 10.52
C PRO A 99 2.20 -2.88 10.80
N ILE A 100 3.37 -2.68 11.40
CA ILE A 100 3.88 -1.33 11.68
C ILE A 100 4.23 -0.56 10.40
N GLN A 101 4.73 -1.23 9.38
CA GLN A 101 4.96 -0.59 8.07
C GLN A 101 3.66 -0.15 7.41
N LEU A 102 2.60 -0.96 7.50
CA LEU A 102 1.27 -0.58 6.99
C LEU A 102 0.68 0.60 7.79
N CYS A 103 0.87 0.61 9.11
CA CYS A 103 0.48 1.72 9.96
C CYS A 103 1.21 3.01 9.56
N LEU A 104 2.53 2.95 9.40
CA LEU A 104 3.35 4.08 8.96
C LEU A 104 2.92 4.61 7.59
N MET A 105 2.73 3.72 6.61
CA MET A 105 2.26 4.08 5.27
C MET A 105 0.90 4.80 5.35
N THR A 106 -0.03 4.24 6.10
CA THR A 106 -1.39 4.80 6.26
C THR A 106 -1.35 6.16 6.94
N ALA A 107 -0.56 6.32 7.99
CA ALA A 107 -0.37 7.59 8.69
C ALA A 107 0.24 8.67 7.76
N GLN A 108 1.20 8.29 6.91
CA GLN A 108 1.79 9.20 5.93
C GLN A 108 0.81 9.58 4.81
N ILE A 109 -0.10 8.71 4.41
CA ILE A 109 -1.19 9.06 3.50
C ILE A 109 -2.16 10.00 4.21
N ALA A 110 -2.55 9.70 5.46
CA ALA A 110 -3.52 10.47 6.22
C ALA A 110 -3.07 11.90 6.50
N ASN A 111 -1.78 12.13 6.78
CA ASN A 111 -1.24 13.47 7.04
C ASN A 111 -0.96 14.32 5.78
N GLY A 112 -1.34 13.84 4.60
CA GLY A 112 -1.15 14.58 3.34
C GLY A 112 0.16 14.25 2.61
N GLY A 113 0.85 13.17 2.99
CA GLY A 113 2.07 12.70 2.32
C GLY A 113 3.36 13.25 2.89
N TYR A 114 3.36 13.62 4.15
CA TYR A 114 4.58 14.00 4.87
C TYR A 114 5.19 12.79 5.57
N LYS A 115 6.52 12.77 5.61
CA LYS A 115 7.27 11.71 6.27
C LYS A 115 7.04 11.75 7.78
N ILE A 116 6.80 10.56 8.35
CA ILE A 116 6.64 10.35 9.79
C ILE A 116 7.82 9.53 10.30
N TYR A 117 8.28 9.89 11.49
CA TYR A 117 9.26 9.13 12.26
C TYR A 117 8.55 8.65 13.53
N PRO A 118 8.06 7.38 13.57
CA PRO A 118 7.34 6.88 14.73
C PRO A 118 8.27 6.78 15.93
N LYS A 119 7.71 7.05 17.12
CA LYS A 119 8.40 6.97 18.40
C LYS A 119 7.70 5.94 19.28
N ILE A 120 8.48 5.28 20.13
CA ILE A 120 7.97 4.32 21.13
C ILE A 120 7.96 4.97 22.51
N VAL A 121 8.94 5.82 22.79
CA VAL A 121 9.07 6.56 24.04
C VAL A 121 8.70 8.01 23.80
N ALA A 122 7.79 8.56 24.61
CA ALA A 122 7.24 9.91 24.44
C ALA A 122 8.29 11.02 24.63
N ASN A 123 9.28 10.81 25.48
CA ASN A 123 10.30 11.80 25.84
C ASN A 123 11.62 11.65 25.09
N ASP A 124 11.60 10.98 23.96
CA ASP A 124 12.78 10.92 23.12
C ASP A 124 12.98 12.27 22.44
N ASP A 125 13.77 13.12 23.09
CA ASP A 125 14.14 14.44 22.56
C ASP A 125 15.01 14.25 21.35
N ASN A 126 14.39 14.45 20.12
CA ASN A 126 15.20 14.18 19.13
C ASN A 126 15.22 14.73 17.78
N GLN A 127 16.24 14.42 17.16
CA GLN A 127 16.82 14.61 15.83
C GLN A 127 15.83 14.81 14.65
N TYR A 128 14.54 14.47 14.84
CA TYR A 128 13.56 14.43 13.75
C TYR A 128 12.35 15.34 13.97
N ALA A 129 12.30 16.10 15.07
CA ALA A 129 11.11 16.81 15.52
C ALA A 129 10.58 17.86 14.53
N ASP A 130 11.44 18.42 13.67
CA ASP A 130 11.10 19.63 12.93
C ASP A 130 11.04 19.49 11.41
N LYS A 131 11.03 18.26 10.88
CA LYS A 131 11.11 18.12 9.43
C LYS A 131 9.88 17.46 8.84
N PHE A 132 8.84 18.25 8.61
CA PHE A 132 7.75 17.89 7.70
C PHE A 132 8.27 17.79 6.26
N THR A 133 9.00 16.72 5.97
CA THR A 133 9.54 16.48 4.64
C THR A 133 8.47 15.81 3.77
N PRO A 134 8.01 16.45 2.68
CA PRO A 134 7.03 15.84 1.81
C PRO A 134 7.63 14.63 1.06
N LEU A 135 6.91 13.53 1.00
CA LEU A 135 7.29 12.34 0.23
C LEU A 135 7.25 12.60 -1.28
N TYR A 136 6.39 13.51 -1.70
CA TYR A 136 6.23 13.93 -3.09
C TYR A 136 6.04 15.44 -3.20
N LYS A 137 6.60 16.03 -4.25
CA LYS A 137 6.45 17.48 -4.55
C LYS A 137 5.00 17.91 -4.80
N LYS A 138 4.13 16.97 -5.23
CA LYS A 138 2.72 17.25 -5.55
C LYS A 138 1.81 16.49 -4.58
N SER A 139 1.19 17.19 -3.65
CA SER A 139 0.22 16.65 -2.68
C SER A 139 -1.11 16.22 -3.33
N ARG A 140 -1.44 16.75 -4.53
CA ARG A 140 -2.70 16.42 -5.23
C ARG A 140 -2.94 14.91 -5.36
N ASN A 141 -1.89 14.13 -5.64
CA ASN A 141 -2.04 12.68 -5.80
C ASN A 141 -2.42 12.01 -4.48
N ILE A 142 -1.87 12.48 -3.36
CA ILE A 142 -2.22 11.96 -2.03
C ILE A 142 -3.68 12.29 -1.71
N LYS A 143 -4.14 13.49 -2.04
CA LYS A 143 -5.54 13.90 -1.83
C LYS A 143 -6.52 13.03 -2.62
N ILE A 144 -6.18 12.65 -3.85
CA ILE A 144 -6.99 11.71 -4.66
C ILE A 144 -7.07 10.34 -3.97
N VAL A 145 -5.96 9.86 -3.41
CA VAL A 145 -5.93 8.59 -2.66
C VAL A 145 -6.77 8.68 -1.39
N GLN A 146 -6.64 9.76 -0.63
CA GLN A 146 -7.45 10.01 0.59
C GLN A 146 -8.95 10.02 0.26
N ASP A 147 -9.37 10.73 -0.79
CA ASP A 147 -10.76 10.78 -1.23
C ASP A 147 -11.28 9.40 -1.66
N ALA A 148 -10.47 8.64 -2.39
CA ALA A 148 -10.82 7.27 -2.78
C ALA A 148 -10.93 6.32 -1.57
N MET A 149 -10.06 6.46 -0.57
CA MET A 149 -10.15 5.70 0.68
C MET A 149 -11.39 6.10 1.50
N PHE A 150 -11.73 7.39 1.54
CA PHE A 150 -12.96 7.86 2.18
C PHE A 150 -14.19 7.27 1.48
N SER A 151 -14.22 7.28 0.16
CA SER A 151 -15.32 6.70 -0.61
C SER A 151 -15.48 5.19 -0.42
N SER A 152 -14.38 4.47 -0.23
CA SER A 152 -14.40 3.02 0.05
C SER A 152 -15.16 2.68 1.34
N THR A 153 -15.12 3.56 2.34
CA THR A 153 -15.79 3.34 3.62
C THR A 153 -17.18 3.99 3.66
N ASN A 154 -17.37 5.16 3.05
CA ASN A 154 -18.57 5.97 3.28
C ASN A 154 -19.58 5.98 2.13
N GLU A 155 -19.27 5.43 0.99
CA GLU A 155 -20.17 5.42 -0.16
C GLU A 155 -20.64 4.00 -0.53
N VAL A 156 -21.84 3.92 -1.07
CA VAL A 156 -22.42 2.68 -1.61
C VAL A 156 -21.47 2.06 -2.64
N ARG A 157 -21.36 0.74 -2.65
CA ARG A 157 -20.39 -0.07 -3.40
C ARG A 157 -18.95 0.01 -2.90
N GLY A 158 -18.64 0.79 -1.86
CA GLY A 158 -17.33 0.74 -1.22
C GLY A 158 -17.12 -0.60 -0.52
N THR A 159 -15.92 -1.18 -0.65
CA THR A 159 -15.62 -2.50 -0.06
C THR A 159 -15.60 -2.49 1.46
N SER A 160 -15.46 -1.32 2.09
CA SER A 160 -15.53 -1.12 3.55
C SER A 160 -16.85 -0.47 3.99
N TYR A 161 -17.83 -0.31 3.10
CA TYR A 161 -19.08 0.42 3.40
C TYR A 161 -19.87 -0.12 4.60
N ARG A 162 -19.83 -1.43 4.82
CA ARG A 162 -20.50 -2.06 5.97
C ARG A 162 -19.86 -1.72 7.32
N SER A 163 -18.62 -1.25 7.33
CA SER A 163 -17.89 -0.85 8.53
C SER A 163 -17.96 0.65 8.81
N ARG A 164 -18.73 1.42 8.04
CA ARG A 164 -18.87 2.86 8.24
C ARG A 164 -19.53 3.17 9.58
N LEU A 165 -19.19 4.32 10.12
CA LEU A 165 -19.89 4.89 11.26
C LEU A 165 -20.94 5.88 10.75
N ASP A 166 -22.16 5.78 11.30
CA ASP A 166 -23.29 6.61 10.84
C ASP A 166 -23.14 8.06 11.32
N ASP A 167 -22.56 8.28 12.51
CA ASP A 167 -22.27 9.62 13.01
C ASP A 167 -21.19 10.30 12.15
N PRO A 168 -21.52 11.44 11.48
CA PRO A 168 -20.57 12.16 10.63
C PRO A 168 -19.27 12.56 11.32
N LYS A 169 -19.30 12.78 12.64
CA LYS A 169 -18.15 13.16 13.45
C LYS A 169 -17.06 12.08 13.50
N TYR A 170 -17.45 10.82 13.37
CA TYR A 170 -16.56 9.67 13.48
C TYR A 170 -16.31 8.95 12.15
N ARG A 171 -16.70 9.57 11.04
CA ARG A 171 -16.39 9.01 9.71
C ARG A 171 -14.90 8.88 9.50
N PHE A 172 -14.49 7.77 8.92
CA PHE A 172 -13.10 7.48 8.65
C PHE A 172 -12.89 7.02 7.20
N ALA A 173 -11.64 7.09 6.74
CA ALA A 173 -11.21 6.58 5.46
C ALA A 173 -10.50 5.23 5.65
N GLY A 174 -10.69 4.31 4.73
CA GLY A 174 -10.06 3.00 4.83
C GLY A 174 -9.89 2.32 3.48
N LYS A 175 -9.10 1.26 3.48
CA LYS A 175 -8.94 0.37 2.33
C LYS A 175 -8.84 -1.06 2.82
N THR A 176 -9.69 -1.93 2.30
CA THR A 176 -9.61 -3.37 2.55
C THR A 176 -8.31 -3.94 1.99
N GLY A 177 -7.76 -4.93 2.67
CA GLY A 177 -6.60 -5.69 2.23
C GLY A 177 -6.80 -7.18 2.51
N THR A 178 -6.19 -8.02 1.69
CA THR A 178 -6.12 -9.47 1.89
C THR A 178 -4.66 -9.85 2.02
N SER A 179 -4.27 -10.38 3.17
CA SER A 179 -2.91 -10.88 3.38
C SER A 179 -2.84 -12.39 3.21
N GLN A 180 -1.82 -12.84 2.51
CA GLN A 180 -1.51 -14.26 2.39
C GLN A 180 -0.49 -14.60 3.48
N VAL A 181 -0.91 -15.34 4.51
CA VAL A 181 -0.06 -15.69 5.67
C VAL A 181 0.55 -17.09 5.58
N LYS A 182 0.06 -17.92 4.67
CA LYS A 182 0.62 -19.26 4.40
C LYS A 182 0.79 -19.46 2.90
N LYS A 183 1.84 -20.19 2.52
CA LYS A 183 1.95 -20.69 1.16
C LYS A 183 0.81 -21.67 0.93
N ILE A 184 -0.01 -21.42 -0.09
CA ILE A 184 -1.00 -22.41 -0.53
C ILE A 184 -0.18 -23.51 -1.19
N THR A 185 -0.08 -24.65 -0.52
CA THR A 185 0.39 -25.90 -1.13
C THR A 185 -0.82 -26.53 -1.78
N GLU A 186 -0.72 -26.76 -3.09
CA GLU A 186 -1.67 -27.60 -3.82
C GLU A 186 -1.66 -29.01 -3.26
#